data_2d7fa14eea144ecbfe78b620cc076fab
#
_entry.id   2d7fa14eea144ecbfe78b620cc076fab
#
_cell.length_a   1.000
_cell.length_b   1.000
_cell.length_c   1.000
_cell.angle_alpha   90.00
_cell.angle_beta   90.00
_cell.angle_gamma   90.00
#
_symmetry.space_group_name_H-M   'P 1'
#
loop_
_entity.id
_entity.type
_entity.pdbx_description
1 polymer ?
#
loop_
_entity_poly.entity_id
_entity_poly.type
_entity_poly.pdbx_seq_one_letter_code
_entity_poly.pdbx_strand_id
1 'polypeptide(L)'
;MYASIGLSIYRNMNNITEKEALCFLQSIKEFQGKKIPQLKNKFGSLVSLVTADEVTLSEMLDPDCSIALLKARENISIADTLKVLNSQEINFYITSDTEYPESLRSIASAPQGIYVKGKLPDTFLPKVAIIGARNCSAYGSQMTKAYAKELARNHIPIISGMARGVDGIAESAAIEAGGYVCSVLGCGIDICYPKENRQIYDECLKSGCIISEYPPGTAPHPRLFPPRNRIISGLSDAILVMEARERSGTLITVNMALDQGRDIYALPGRTCDSLSYGCNMLIREGATPLITPELFLDEFLERFNLARCDKDTEETNRQSHASQFLTADERLVMSVLDFIPKSISEIYCSLTDKTSMSIPSLMQLLTHMTMQHKIKCIDGNNYYLEND
;
A
#
# COMPACT_ATOMS: atom_id res chain seq x y z
N MET A 1 -30.86 -40.35 19.10
CA MET A 1 -29.82 -39.40 19.56
C MET A 1 -29.27 -38.50 18.44
N TYR A 2 -29.21 -38.96 17.17
CA TYR A 2 -28.76 -38.15 16.03
C TYR A 2 -29.76 -37.09 15.56
N ALA A 3 -31.06 -37.27 15.73
CA ALA A 3 -32.10 -36.32 15.32
C ALA A 3 -32.16 -35.05 16.21
N SER A 4 -31.71 -35.11 17.46
CA SER A 4 -31.73 -33.96 18.38
C SER A 4 -30.55 -33.03 18.20
N ILE A 5 -29.42 -33.54 17.69
CA ILE A 5 -28.22 -32.73 17.40
C ILE A 5 -28.44 -31.93 16.12
N GLY A 6 -29.03 -32.52 15.07
CA GLY A 6 -29.38 -31.83 13.83
C GLY A 6 -30.37 -30.67 14.05
N LEU A 7 -31.37 -30.85 14.88
CA LEU A 7 -32.35 -29.80 15.21
C LEU A 7 -31.78 -28.64 16.03
N SER A 8 -30.73 -28.87 16.83
CA SER A 8 -30.05 -27.81 17.59
C SER A 8 -29.15 -26.96 16.68
N ILE A 9 -28.51 -27.56 15.69
CA ILE A 9 -27.67 -26.84 14.70
C ILE A 9 -28.57 -26.01 13.78
N TYR A 10 -29.69 -26.55 13.32
CA TYR A 10 -30.67 -25.80 12.51
C TYR A 10 -31.35 -24.65 13.27
N ARG A 11 -31.55 -24.74 14.58
CA ARG A 11 -32.11 -23.67 15.41
C ARG A 11 -31.18 -22.42 15.49
N ASN A 12 -29.87 -22.60 15.42
CA ASN A 12 -28.91 -21.47 15.42
C ASN A 12 -28.74 -20.80 14.05
N MET A 13 -29.24 -21.39 12.98
CA MET A 13 -29.13 -20.84 11.62
C MET A 13 -30.28 -19.88 11.24
N ASN A 14 -31.37 -19.83 11.97
CA ASN A 14 -32.55 -19.04 11.61
C ASN A 14 -32.44 -17.51 11.84
N ASN A 15 -31.32 -17.02 12.40
CA ASN A 15 -31.10 -15.59 12.68
C ASN A 15 -29.76 -15.06 12.08
N ILE A 16 -29.27 -15.69 11.01
CA ILE A 16 -28.01 -15.30 10.37
C ILE A 16 -28.24 -14.08 9.50
N THR A 17 -27.35 -13.09 9.61
CA THR A 17 -27.31 -11.92 8.73
C THR A 17 -26.56 -12.22 7.42
N GLU A 18 -26.76 -11.41 6.37
CA GLU A 18 -26.00 -11.48 5.12
C GLU A 18 -24.48 -11.35 5.36
N LYS A 19 -24.09 -10.53 6.34
CA LYS A 19 -22.70 -10.34 6.74
C LYS A 19 -22.08 -11.60 7.32
N GLU A 20 -22.79 -12.26 8.22
CA GLU A 20 -22.37 -13.54 8.81
C GLU A 20 -22.33 -14.65 7.76
N ALA A 21 -23.33 -14.71 6.88
CA ALA A 21 -23.36 -15.67 5.78
C ALA A 21 -22.16 -15.48 4.83
N LEU A 22 -21.83 -14.24 4.47
CA LEU A 22 -20.67 -13.95 3.63
C LEU A 22 -19.36 -14.32 4.33
N CYS A 23 -19.19 -13.95 5.60
CA CYS A 23 -17.99 -14.27 6.38
C CYS A 23 -17.78 -15.79 6.47
N PHE A 24 -18.85 -16.53 6.72
CA PHE A 24 -18.83 -17.99 6.75
C PHE A 24 -18.44 -18.59 5.39
N LEU A 25 -19.06 -18.14 4.30
CA LEU A 25 -18.74 -18.63 2.96
C LEU A 25 -17.28 -18.35 2.58
N GLN A 26 -16.76 -17.18 2.91
CA GLN A 26 -15.35 -16.85 2.66
C GLN A 26 -14.38 -17.71 3.47
N SER A 27 -14.77 -18.23 4.62
CA SER A 27 -13.93 -19.16 5.42
C SER A 27 -13.78 -20.54 4.75
N ILE A 28 -14.67 -20.87 3.81
CA ILE A 28 -14.66 -22.14 3.08
C ILE A 28 -13.83 -21.99 1.82
N LYS A 29 -12.76 -22.78 1.68
CA LYS A 29 -11.77 -22.68 0.61
C LYS A 29 -12.39 -22.73 -0.79
N GLU A 30 -13.39 -23.57 -1.00
CA GLU A 30 -14.08 -23.80 -2.27
C GLU A 30 -14.89 -22.58 -2.72
N PHE A 31 -15.24 -21.68 -1.79
CA PHE A 31 -15.92 -20.41 -2.07
C PHE A 31 -14.96 -19.23 -2.26
N GLN A 32 -13.69 -19.38 -1.90
CA GLN A 32 -12.71 -18.33 -2.12
C GLN A 32 -12.52 -18.09 -3.63
N GLY A 33 -12.64 -16.83 -4.04
CA GLY A 33 -12.57 -16.46 -5.46
C GLY A 33 -13.82 -16.78 -6.29
N LYS A 34 -14.87 -17.34 -5.71
CA LYS A 34 -16.17 -17.50 -6.39
C LYS A 34 -16.86 -16.15 -6.55
N LYS A 35 -17.66 -16.03 -7.60
CA LYS A 35 -18.44 -14.83 -7.87
C LYS A 35 -19.66 -14.76 -6.93
N ILE A 36 -19.44 -14.28 -5.72
CA ILE A 36 -20.46 -14.15 -4.67
C ILE A 36 -21.76 -13.47 -5.17
N PRO A 37 -21.72 -12.37 -5.97
CA PRO A 37 -22.94 -11.77 -6.50
C PRO A 37 -23.76 -12.73 -7.36
N GLN A 38 -23.12 -13.60 -8.14
CA GLN A 38 -23.84 -14.61 -8.95
C GLN A 38 -24.50 -15.67 -8.06
N LEU A 39 -23.82 -16.12 -7.01
CA LEU A 39 -24.40 -17.03 -6.04
C LEU A 39 -25.57 -16.39 -5.31
N LYS A 40 -25.43 -15.13 -4.88
CA LYS A 40 -26.52 -14.37 -4.26
C LYS A 40 -27.75 -14.27 -5.17
N ASN A 41 -27.53 -13.95 -6.46
CA ASN A 41 -28.63 -13.88 -7.43
C ASN A 41 -29.30 -15.24 -7.64
N LYS A 42 -28.53 -16.33 -7.63
CA LYS A 42 -29.05 -17.70 -7.86
C LYS A 42 -29.90 -18.20 -6.70
N PHE A 43 -29.54 -17.85 -5.46
CA PHE A 43 -30.23 -18.28 -4.25
C PHE A 43 -31.17 -17.22 -3.65
N GLY A 44 -31.23 -16.01 -4.22
CA GLY A 44 -31.96 -14.85 -3.71
C GLY A 44 -31.23 -14.11 -2.58
N SER A 45 -30.51 -14.82 -1.70
CA SER A 45 -29.68 -14.26 -0.64
C SER A 45 -28.53 -15.19 -0.28
N LEU A 46 -27.50 -14.69 0.41
CA LEU A 46 -26.43 -15.55 0.94
C LEU A 46 -26.92 -16.36 2.14
N VAL A 47 -27.86 -15.82 2.90
CA VAL A 47 -28.52 -16.53 3.98
C VAL A 47 -29.26 -17.75 3.41
N SER A 48 -30.04 -17.59 2.34
CA SER A 48 -30.73 -18.70 1.66
C SER A 48 -29.74 -19.74 1.15
N LEU A 49 -28.60 -19.34 0.60
CA LEU A 49 -27.53 -20.26 0.19
C LEU A 49 -26.99 -21.06 1.38
N VAL A 50 -26.63 -20.35 2.45
CA VAL A 50 -26.04 -21.02 3.64
C VAL A 50 -27.03 -21.91 4.37
N THR A 51 -28.33 -21.69 4.25
CA THR A 51 -29.39 -22.48 4.92
C THR A 51 -30.11 -23.46 4.00
N ALA A 52 -29.87 -23.48 2.69
CA ALA A 52 -30.51 -24.37 1.74
C ALA A 52 -30.32 -25.86 2.10
N ASP A 53 -31.30 -26.70 1.78
CA ASP A 53 -31.19 -28.13 1.98
C ASP A 53 -30.22 -28.81 1.01
N GLU A 54 -29.85 -30.05 1.28
CA GLU A 54 -28.87 -30.81 0.50
C GLU A 54 -29.29 -30.99 -0.96
N VAL A 55 -30.58 -31.20 -1.22
CA VAL A 55 -31.12 -31.39 -2.57
C VAL A 55 -30.94 -30.10 -3.35
N THR A 56 -31.40 -28.97 -2.82
CA THR A 56 -31.23 -27.65 -3.43
C THR A 56 -29.76 -27.32 -3.69
N LEU A 57 -28.86 -27.60 -2.74
CA LEU A 57 -27.44 -27.38 -2.91
C LEU A 57 -26.84 -28.23 -4.01
N SER A 58 -27.21 -29.52 -4.10
CA SER A 58 -26.70 -30.42 -5.14
C SER A 58 -27.17 -30.06 -6.54
N GLU A 59 -28.35 -29.47 -6.68
CA GLU A 59 -28.89 -28.99 -7.95
C GLU A 59 -28.33 -27.62 -8.38
N MET A 60 -28.04 -26.77 -7.40
CA MET A 60 -27.69 -25.37 -7.66
C MET A 60 -26.19 -25.06 -7.53
N LEU A 61 -25.37 -25.88 -6.91
CA LEU A 61 -23.92 -25.68 -6.79
C LEU A 61 -23.14 -26.76 -7.54
N ASP A 62 -21.87 -26.49 -7.80
CA ASP A 62 -20.95 -27.55 -8.19
C ASP A 62 -20.73 -28.53 -7.00
N PRO A 63 -20.45 -29.84 -7.28
CA PRO A 63 -20.35 -30.86 -6.24
C PRO A 63 -19.35 -30.52 -5.13
N ASP A 64 -18.19 -29.93 -5.50
CA ASP A 64 -17.14 -29.59 -4.53
C ASP A 64 -17.63 -28.52 -3.55
N CYS A 65 -18.29 -27.47 -4.04
CA CYS A 65 -18.86 -26.43 -3.19
C CYS A 65 -20.01 -26.96 -2.34
N SER A 66 -20.88 -27.80 -2.87
CA SER A 66 -22.00 -28.39 -2.12
C SER A 66 -21.47 -29.23 -0.94
N ILE A 67 -20.53 -30.14 -1.21
CA ILE A 67 -19.92 -31.00 -0.19
C ILE A 67 -19.16 -30.16 0.87
N ALA A 68 -18.40 -29.15 0.41
CA ALA A 68 -17.63 -28.30 1.32
C ALA A 68 -18.53 -27.49 2.23
N LEU A 69 -19.64 -26.95 1.71
CA LEU A 69 -20.62 -26.19 2.48
C LEU A 69 -21.30 -27.06 3.54
N LEU A 70 -21.75 -28.27 3.17
CA LEU A 70 -22.38 -29.21 4.10
C LEU A 70 -21.41 -29.60 5.23
N LYS A 71 -20.17 -29.95 4.91
CA LYS A 71 -19.13 -30.24 5.90
C LYS A 71 -18.82 -29.03 6.81
N ALA A 72 -18.78 -27.85 6.24
CA ALA A 72 -18.50 -26.63 7.02
C ALA A 72 -19.60 -26.36 8.05
N ARG A 73 -20.88 -26.57 7.68
CA ARG A 73 -22.01 -26.42 8.60
C ARG A 73 -21.93 -27.35 9.83
N GLU A 74 -21.32 -28.52 9.68
CA GLU A 74 -21.14 -29.47 10.77
C GLU A 74 -20.00 -29.09 11.72
N ASN A 75 -18.98 -28.44 11.19
CA ASN A 75 -17.68 -28.25 11.86
C ASN A 75 -17.40 -26.81 12.30
N ILE A 76 -18.04 -25.80 11.67
CA ILE A 76 -17.76 -24.39 11.89
C ILE A 76 -19.04 -23.70 12.42
N SER A 77 -18.95 -23.16 13.62
CA SER A 77 -19.96 -22.25 14.14
C SER A 77 -19.75 -20.85 13.58
N ILE A 78 -20.74 -20.30 12.90
CA ILE A 78 -20.69 -18.92 12.37
C ILE A 78 -20.42 -17.91 13.48
N ALA A 79 -21.09 -18.08 14.63
CA ALA A 79 -20.89 -17.23 15.81
C ALA A 79 -19.45 -17.30 16.36
N ASP A 80 -18.79 -18.45 16.25
CA ASP A 80 -17.41 -18.60 16.71
C ASP A 80 -16.42 -17.99 15.72
N THR A 81 -16.73 -18.02 14.42
CA THR A 81 -15.91 -17.31 13.41
C THR A 81 -15.85 -15.82 13.70
N LEU A 82 -16.98 -15.19 14.00
CA LEU A 82 -17.02 -13.76 14.35
C LEU A 82 -16.33 -13.48 15.68
N LYS A 83 -16.47 -14.36 16.68
CA LYS A 83 -15.78 -14.22 17.96
C LYS A 83 -14.26 -14.28 17.79
N VAL A 84 -13.75 -15.18 16.94
CA VAL A 84 -12.31 -15.26 16.62
C VAL A 84 -11.83 -13.98 15.96
N LEU A 85 -12.57 -13.42 15.01
CA LEU A 85 -12.24 -12.14 14.41
C LEU A 85 -12.19 -11.02 15.46
N ASN A 86 -13.21 -10.92 16.30
CA ASN A 86 -13.28 -9.91 17.35
C ASN A 86 -12.15 -10.05 18.38
N SER A 87 -11.77 -11.28 18.75
CA SER A 87 -10.65 -11.52 19.68
C SER A 87 -9.29 -11.13 19.12
N GLN A 88 -9.17 -11.02 17.80
CA GLN A 88 -7.97 -10.56 17.08
C GLN A 88 -8.06 -9.09 16.64
N GLU A 89 -9.07 -8.36 17.09
CA GLU A 89 -9.36 -6.98 16.69
C GLU A 89 -9.53 -6.82 15.17
N ILE A 90 -10.08 -7.84 14.51
CA ILE A 90 -10.38 -7.84 13.08
C ILE A 90 -11.85 -7.51 12.88
N ASN A 91 -12.13 -6.41 12.21
CA ASN A 91 -13.46 -6.05 11.76
C ASN A 91 -13.70 -6.64 10.35
N PHE A 92 -14.93 -7.08 10.11
CA PHE A 92 -15.35 -7.53 8.78
C PHE A 92 -16.45 -6.61 8.28
N TYR A 93 -16.22 -5.94 7.13
CA TYR A 93 -17.17 -5.05 6.51
C TYR A 93 -17.63 -5.58 5.16
N ILE A 94 -18.93 -5.47 4.89
CA ILE A 94 -19.53 -5.85 3.60
C ILE A 94 -20.04 -4.60 2.86
N THR A 95 -20.30 -4.73 1.57
CA THR A 95 -20.69 -3.61 0.70
C THR A 95 -21.95 -2.86 1.16
N SER A 96 -22.78 -3.45 2.00
CA SER A 96 -23.98 -2.80 2.57
C SER A 96 -23.72 -2.05 3.89
N ASP A 97 -22.55 -2.21 4.49
CA ASP A 97 -22.21 -1.53 5.75
C ASP A 97 -21.90 -0.04 5.47
N THR A 98 -22.27 0.84 6.38
CA THR A 98 -21.99 2.29 6.28
C THR A 98 -20.51 2.61 6.32
N GLU A 99 -19.75 1.82 7.07
CA GLU A 99 -18.30 1.95 7.22
C GLU A 99 -17.50 1.39 6.04
N TYR A 100 -18.17 0.64 5.12
CA TYR A 100 -17.47 0.15 3.93
C TYR A 100 -17.06 1.32 3.02
N PRO A 101 -15.77 1.42 2.59
CA PRO A 101 -15.29 2.57 1.82
C PRO A 101 -16.09 2.78 0.52
N GLU A 102 -16.67 3.98 0.36
CA GLU A 102 -17.50 4.32 -0.82
C GLU A 102 -16.70 4.26 -2.12
N SER A 103 -15.43 4.72 -2.08
CA SER A 103 -14.52 4.65 -3.22
C SER A 103 -14.26 3.21 -3.70
N LEU A 104 -14.33 2.25 -2.77
CA LEU A 104 -14.17 0.83 -3.06
C LEU A 104 -15.50 0.18 -3.49
N ARG A 105 -16.63 0.68 -2.98
CA ARG A 105 -17.97 0.21 -3.38
C ARG A 105 -18.27 0.53 -4.84
N SER A 106 -17.77 1.65 -5.34
CA SER A 106 -18.02 2.15 -6.69
C SER A 106 -17.26 1.43 -7.80
N ILE A 107 -16.23 0.64 -7.50
CA ILE A 107 -15.48 -0.07 -8.56
C ILE A 107 -16.27 -1.28 -9.08
N ALA A 108 -16.12 -1.58 -10.39
CA ALA A 108 -16.85 -2.65 -11.07
C ALA A 108 -16.70 -4.04 -10.42
N SER A 109 -15.56 -4.30 -9.80
CA SER A 109 -15.25 -5.57 -9.13
C SER A 109 -15.03 -5.37 -7.63
N ALA A 110 -15.90 -4.61 -6.96
CA ALA A 110 -15.84 -4.36 -5.52
C ALA A 110 -15.78 -5.68 -4.73
N PRO A 111 -14.84 -5.81 -3.77
CA PRO A 111 -14.84 -6.95 -2.86
C PRO A 111 -16.14 -6.95 -2.06
N GLN A 112 -16.82 -8.10 -2.02
CA GLN A 112 -18.11 -8.21 -1.32
C GLN A 112 -17.96 -8.08 0.20
N GLY A 113 -16.79 -8.43 0.71
CA GLY A 113 -16.41 -8.25 2.10
C GLY A 113 -14.91 -8.00 2.21
N ILE A 114 -14.52 -7.20 3.21
CA ILE A 114 -13.14 -6.90 3.55
C ILE A 114 -12.90 -7.11 5.04
N TYR A 115 -11.80 -7.74 5.36
CA TYR A 115 -11.26 -7.82 6.71
C TYR A 115 -10.39 -6.58 6.95
N VAL A 116 -10.55 -5.94 8.09
CA VAL A 116 -9.84 -4.72 8.47
C VAL A 116 -9.28 -4.85 9.86
N LYS A 117 -8.00 -4.55 10.03
CA LYS A 117 -7.33 -4.43 11.31
C LYS A 117 -6.76 -3.02 11.45
N GLY A 118 -7.04 -2.33 12.54
CA GLY A 118 -6.83 -0.90 12.70
C GLY A 118 -8.04 -0.07 12.28
N LYS A 119 -7.85 1.21 12.02
CA LYS A 119 -8.92 2.18 11.71
C LYS A 119 -8.87 2.52 10.21
N LEU A 120 -9.99 2.33 9.49
CA LEU A 120 -10.12 2.74 8.09
C LEU A 120 -9.78 4.23 7.89
N PRO A 121 -9.24 4.62 6.71
CA PRO A 121 -8.92 6.00 6.44
C PRO A 121 -10.19 6.86 6.42
N ASP A 122 -10.03 8.12 6.78
CA ASP A 122 -11.13 9.07 6.71
C ASP A 122 -11.68 9.13 5.27
N THR A 123 -12.99 9.05 5.15
CA THR A 123 -13.67 9.05 3.85
C THR A 123 -13.57 10.39 3.13
N PHE A 124 -13.42 11.47 3.88
CA PHE A 124 -13.35 12.84 3.34
C PHE A 124 -11.96 13.25 2.87
N LEU A 125 -10.91 12.58 3.34
CA LEU A 125 -9.56 12.87 2.90
C LEU A 125 -9.25 12.17 1.57
N PRO A 126 -8.68 12.89 0.58
CA PRO A 126 -8.16 12.24 -0.62
C PRO A 126 -6.97 11.34 -0.27
N LYS A 127 -6.81 10.26 -1.00
CA LYS A 127 -5.86 9.19 -0.72
C LYS A 127 -4.96 8.96 -1.92
N VAL A 128 -3.69 8.71 -1.67
CA VAL A 128 -2.70 8.48 -2.71
C VAL A 128 -2.12 7.07 -2.60
N ALA A 129 -2.15 6.31 -3.68
CA ALA A 129 -1.38 5.08 -3.74
C ALA A 129 0.05 5.35 -4.24
N ILE A 130 1.04 4.74 -3.57
CA ILE A 130 2.42 4.71 -4.06
C ILE A 130 2.77 3.26 -4.37
N ILE A 131 3.10 2.99 -5.63
CA ILE A 131 3.37 1.65 -6.14
C ILE A 131 4.62 1.61 -7.02
N GLY A 132 5.24 0.45 -7.16
CA GLY A 132 6.37 0.33 -8.06
C GLY A 132 7.12 -1.00 -8.02
N ALA A 133 8.37 -0.98 -8.44
CA ALA A 133 9.23 -2.15 -8.53
C ALA A 133 9.55 -2.73 -7.16
N ARG A 134 9.52 -4.08 -7.05
CA ARG A 134 9.93 -4.79 -5.83
C ARG A 134 11.43 -4.72 -5.54
N ASN A 135 12.24 -4.54 -6.58
CA ASN A 135 13.66 -4.27 -6.53
C ASN A 135 13.88 -2.92 -7.21
N CYS A 136 13.67 -1.85 -6.46
CA CYS A 136 13.83 -0.49 -6.95
C CYS A 136 15.31 -0.07 -6.92
N SER A 137 15.64 0.94 -7.74
CA SER A 137 16.95 1.58 -7.73
C SER A 137 17.11 2.50 -6.50
N ALA A 138 18.33 2.98 -6.27
CA ALA A 138 18.58 4.02 -5.25
C ALA A 138 17.76 5.29 -5.54
N TYR A 139 17.65 5.70 -6.82
CA TYR A 139 16.82 6.81 -7.26
C TYR A 139 15.34 6.59 -6.94
N GLY A 140 14.79 5.44 -7.35
CA GLY A 140 13.40 5.09 -7.05
C GLY A 140 13.10 5.04 -5.56
N SER A 141 14.02 4.45 -4.77
CA SER A 141 13.90 4.40 -3.31
C SER A 141 13.85 5.78 -2.69
N GLN A 142 14.76 6.68 -3.10
CA GLN A 142 14.86 8.01 -2.55
C GLN A 142 13.65 8.89 -2.92
N MET A 143 13.25 8.87 -4.19
CA MET A 143 12.07 9.61 -4.63
C MET A 143 10.79 9.07 -3.95
N THR A 144 10.68 7.75 -3.76
CA THR A 144 9.57 7.15 -3.00
C THR A 144 9.51 7.70 -1.58
N LYS A 145 10.63 7.76 -0.88
CA LYS A 145 10.70 8.34 0.48
C LYS A 145 10.28 9.81 0.50
N ALA A 146 10.78 10.61 -0.46
CA ALA A 146 10.49 12.04 -0.54
C ALA A 146 8.99 12.29 -0.73
N TYR A 147 8.35 11.62 -1.70
CA TYR A 147 6.91 11.75 -1.92
C TYR A 147 6.08 11.24 -0.73
N ALA A 148 6.46 10.10 -0.16
CA ALA A 148 5.74 9.55 0.98
C ALA A 148 5.81 10.45 2.22
N LYS A 149 6.99 11.00 2.53
CA LYS A 149 7.17 11.93 3.66
C LYS A 149 6.38 13.22 3.45
N GLU A 150 6.41 13.82 2.24
CA GLU A 150 5.68 15.05 1.95
C GLU A 150 4.16 14.87 2.07
N LEU A 151 3.63 13.75 1.54
CA LEU A 151 2.21 13.40 1.68
C LEU A 151 1.84 13.18 3.16
N ALA A 152 2.64 12.42 3.90
CA ALA A 152 2.40 12.12 5.30
C ALA A 152 2.37 13.37 6.19
N ARG A 153 3.31 14.30 5.98
CA ARG A 153 3.37 15.59 6.70
C ARG A 153 2.13 16.47 6.45
N ASN A 154 1.47 16.29 5.31
CA ASN A 154 0.24 16.99 4.96
C ASN A 154 -1.01 16.14 5.19
N HIS A 155 -0.92 15.10 6.02
CA HIS A 155 -2.01 14.22 6.44
C HIS A 155 -2.74 13.52 5.30
N ILE A 156 -2.09 13.36 4.13
CA ILE A 156 -2.65 12.60 3.01
C ILE A 156 -2.40 11.10 3.26
N PRO A 157 -3.46 10.28 3.37
CA PRO A 157 -3.32 8.85 3.60
C PRO A 157 -2.62 8.15 2.42
N ILE A 158 -1.63 7.32 2.73
CA ILE A 158 -0.92 6.52 1.75
C ILE A 158 -1.51 5.11 1.72
N ILE A 159 -1.86 4.67 0.52
CA ILE A 159 -2.34 3.31 0.26
C ILE A 159 -1.24 2.54 -0.47
N SER A 160 -0.88 1.35 0.00
CA SER A 160 0.06 0.51 -0.72
C SER A 160 -0.16 -0.98 -0.45
N GLY A 161 0.74 -1.83 -0.90
CA GLY A 161 0.54 -3.27 -0.88
C GLY A 161 1.51 -4.05 0.00
N MET A 162 2.27 -3.39 0.85
CA MET A 162 3.26 -3.98 1.74
C MET A 162 4.28 -4.90 1.02
N ALA A 163 4.44 -4.74 -0.29
CA ALA A 163 5.43 -5.52 -1.04
C ALA A 163 6.86 -5.04 -0.74
N ARG A 164 7.86 -5.81 -1.15
CA ARG A 164 9.25 -5.34 -1.15
C ARG A 164 9.41 -4.12 -2.05
N GLY A 165 10.46 -3.35 -1.86
CA GLY A 165 10.81 -2.21 -2.69
C GLY A 165 9.88 -1.03 -2.47
N VAL A 166 9.35 -0.44 -3.54
CA VAL A 166 8.60 0.84 -3.50
C VAL A 166 7.47 0.82 -2.46
N ASP A 167 6.64 -0.23 -2.43
CA ASP A 167 5.51 -0.31 -1.50
C ASP A 167 5.98 -0.18 -0.04
N GLY A 168 6.89 -1.05 0.40
CA GLY A 168 7.39 -1.03 1.78
C GLY A 168 8.18 0.22 2.13
N ILE A 169 8.92 0.79 1.17
CA ILE A 169 9.65 2.05 1.36
C ILE A 169 8.68 3.22 1.57
N ALA A 170 7.61 3.29 0.76
CA ALA A 170 6.59 4.32 0.89
C ALA A 170 5.89 4.24 2.25
N GLU A 171 5.48 3.03 2.64
CA GLU A 171 4.80 2.78 3.91
C GLU A 171 5.71 3.12 5.11
N SER A 172 6.97 2.68 5.09
CA SER A 172 7.94 2.99 6.15
C SER A 172 8.19 4.49 6.27
N ALA A 173 8.46 5.17 5.15
CA ALA A 173 8.74 6.60 5.14
C ALA A 173 7.53 7.45 5.60
N ALA A 174 6.31 7.03 5.26
CA ALA A 174 5.10 7.68 5.72
C ALA A 174 4.90 7.51 7.24
N ILE A 175 5.11 6.29 7.75
CA ILE A 175 5.02 6.00 9.20
C ILE A 175 6.06 6.80 9.97
N GLU A 176 7.32 6.85 9.50
CA GLU A 176 8.40 7.65 10.08
C GLU A 176 8.06 9.15 10.16
N ALA A 177 7.30 9.65 9.18
CA ALA A 177 6.82 11.04 9.16
C ALA A 177 5.52 11.26 9.95
N GLY A 178 5.01 10.26 10.67
CA GLY A 178 3.78 10.35 11.46
C GLY A 178 2.49 10.28 10.65
N GLY A 179 2.57 9.85 9.38
CA GLY A 179 1.43 9.77 8.48
C GLY A 179 0.58 8.52 8.65
N TYR A 180 -0.59 8.55 8.03
CA TYR A 180 -1.52 7.43 7.99
C TYR A 180 -1.20 6.50 6.81
N VAL A 181 -1.11 5.20 7.08
CA VAL A 181 -0.87 4.17 6.06
C VAL A 181 -1.99 3.13 6.07
N CYS A 182 -2.48 2.80 4.89
CA CYS A 182 -3.37 1.67 4.67
C CYS A 182 -2.68 0.63 3.78
N SER A 183 -2.31 -0.50 4.38
CA SER A 183 -1.68 -1.60 3.68
C SER A 183 -2.72 -2.62 3.23
N VAL A 184 -2.78 -2.91 1.94
CA VAL A 184 -3.68 -3.93 1.39
C VAL A 184 -2.91 -5.23 1.18
N LEU A 185 -3.38 -6.36 1.73
CA LEU A 185 -2.67 -7.63 1.66
C LEU A 185 -3.26 -8.58 0.60
N GLY A 186 -2.41 -9.41 -0.01
CA GLY A 186 -2.80 -10.53 -0.88
C GLY A 186 -2.74 -11.89 -0.17
N CYS A 187 -3.04 -11.90 1.14
CA CYS A 187 -3.10 -13.09 2.00
C CYS A 187 -4.03 -12.79 3.18
N GLY A 188 -4.21 -13.73 4.09
CA GLY A 188 -4.96 -13.50 5.33
C GLY A 188 -4.43 -12.30 6.10
N ILE A 189 -5.35 -11.53 6.69
CA ILE A 189 -5.04 -10.27 7.36
C ILE A 189 -4.10 -10.45 8.57
N ASP A 190 -4.04 -11.64 9.14
CA ASP A 190 -3.20 -12.07 10.25
C ASP A 190 -1.77 -12.47 9.83
N ILE A 191 -1.50 -12.50 8.52
CA ILE A 191 -0.22 -12.94 7.95
C ILE A 191 0.56 -11.77 7.41
N CYS A 192 1.69 -11.45 8.03
CA CYS A 192 2.64 -10.48 7.48
C CYS A 192 3.41 -11.10 6.31
N TYR A 193 3.23 -10.56 5.11
CA TYR A 193 3.98 -10.97 3.93
C TYR A 193 4.35 -9.76 3.05
N PRO A 194 5.62 -9.57 2.71
CA PRO A 194 6.77 -10.41 3.08
C PRO A 194 7.15 -10.27 4.57
N LYS A 195 7.84 -11.27 5.12
CA LYS A 195 8.19 -11.29 6.56
C LYS A 195 9.14 -10.17 6.96
N GLU A 196 9.94 -9.68 6.02
CA GLU A 196 10.89 -8.58 6.22
C GLU A 196 10.17 -7.27 6.58
N ASN A 197 8.92 -7.09 6.15
CA ASN A 197 8.11 -5.90 6.42
C ASN A 197 7.32 -6.02 7.76
N ARG A 198 7.75 -6.90 8.68
CA ARG A 198 7.08 -7.10 9.97
C ARG A 198 6.97 -5.81 10.78
N GLN A 199 8.02 -4.99 10.78
CA GLN A 199 7.99 -3.71 11.48
C GLN A 199 6.94 -2.77 10.88
N ILE A 200 6.85 -2.68 9.56
CA ILE A 200 5.82 -1.88 8.86
C ILE A 200 4.42 -2.38 9.23
N TYR A 201 4.23 -3.70 9.25
CA TYR A 201 2.95 -4.31 9.61
C TYR A 201 2.52 -3.89 11.04
N ASP A 202 3.43 -4.00 12.01
CA ASP A 202 3.12 -3.69 13.41
C ASP A 202 2.93 -2.18 13.64
N GLU A 203 3.71 -1.32 12.98
CA GLU A 203 3.58 0.14 13.09
C GLU A 203 2.32 0.65 12.36
N CYS A 204 1.98 0.08 11.20
CA CYS A 204 0.77 0.41 10.45
C CYS A 204 -0.50 0.24 11.30
N LEU A 205 -0.52 -0.76 12.20
CA LEU A 205 -1.65 -0.98 13.10
C LEU A 205 -1.81 0.08 14.20
N LYS A 206 -0.77 0.88 14.48
CA LYS A 206 -0.83 1.92 15.51
C LYS A 206 -1.51 3.20 15.01
N SER A 207 -1.27 3.58 13.76
CA SER A 207 -1.72 4.86 13.18
C SER A 207 -2.52 4.73 11.88
N GLY A 208 -2.73 3.52 11.39
CA GLY A 208 -3.37 3.25 10.12
C GLY A 208 -4.24 2.00 10.14
N CYS A 209 -4.25 1.26 9.04
CA CYS A 209 -4.95 -0.02 8.95
C CYS A 209 -4.31 -0.99 7.97
N ILE A 210 -4.68 -2.25 8.15
CA ILE A 210 -4.41 -3.33 7.21
C ILE A 210 -5.75 -3.82 6.67
N ILE A 211 -5.84 -4.04 5.37
CA ILE A 211 -7.03 -4.54 4.69
C ILE A 211 -6.68 -5.82 3.93
N SER A 212 -7.58 -6.79 3.98
CA SER A 212 -7.53 -7.99 3.14
C SER A 212 -8.93 -8.41 2.69
N GLU A 213 -9.06 -8.89 1.46
CA GLU A 213 -10.27 -9.59 1.00
C GLU A 213 -10.27 -11.06 1.43
N TYR A 214 -9.12 -11.57 1.88
CA TYR A 214 -8.94 -12.98 2.23
C TYR A 214 -9.10 -13.21 3.74
N PRO A 215 -9.77 -14.29 4.14
CA PRO A 215 -9.97 -14.61 5.55
C PRO A 215 -8.64 -14.88 6.26
N PRO A 216 -8.58 -14.70 7.60
CA PRO A 216 -7.43 -15.08 8.41
C PRO A 216 -6.97 -16.51 8.10
N GLY A 217 -5.65 -16.75 8.19
CA GLY A 217 -5.03 -18.03 7.88
C GLY A 217 -4.81 -18.31 6.38
N THR A 218 -5.29 -17.44 5.46
CA THR A 218 -5.04 -17.63 4.02
C THR A 218 -3.57 -17.39 3.70
N ALA A 219 -2.86 -18.46 3.33
CA ALA A 219 -1.43 -18.38 2.98
C ALA A 219 -1.19 -17.49 1.74
N PRO A 220 -0.09 -16.73 1.69
CA PRO A 220 0.26 -15.93 0.52
C PRO A 220 0.53 -16.82 -0.69
N HIS A 221 -0.09 -16.48 -1.82
CA HIS A 221 0.09 -17.20 -3.07
C HIS A 221 0.18 -16.21 -4.25
N PRO A 222 1.05 -16.42 -5.26
CA PRO A 222 1.24 -15.49 -6.38
C PRO A 222 -0.05 -15.06 -7.09
N ARG A 223 -1.05 -15.95 -7.18
CA ARG A 223 -2.35 -15.67 -7.83
C ARG A 223 -3.25 -14.70 -7.05
N LEU A 224 -2.97 -14.46 -5.76
CA LEU A 224 -3.78 -13.59 -4.90
C LEU A 224 -3.37 -12.11 -4.98
N PHE A 225 -2.13 -11.82 -5.43
CA PHE A 225 -1.63 -10.45 -5.51
C PHE A 225 -2.26 -9.61 -6.63
N PRO A 226 -2.41 -10.12 -7.89
CA PRO A 226 -3.03 -9.32 -8.94
C PRO A 226 -4.48 -8.90 -8.62
N PRO A 227 -5.39 -9.79 -8.15
CA PRO A 227 -6.74 -9.37 -7.77
C PRO A 227 -6.76 -8.34 -6.64
N ARG A 228 -5.84 -8.42 -5.67
CA ARG A 228 -5.71 -7.48 -4.57
C ARG A 228 -5.44 -6.04 -5.06
N ASN A 229 -4.69 -5.87 -6.15
CA ASN A 229 -4.27 -4.55 -6.63
C ASN A 229 -5.45 -3.63 -6.97
N ARG A 230 -6.61 -4.18 -7.39
CA ARG A 230 -7.83 -3.38 -7.61
C ARG A 230 -8.35 -2.71 -6.34
N ILE A 231 -8.00 -3.25 -5.18
CA ILE A 231 -8.37 -2.65 -3.88
C ILE A 231 -7.47 -1.47 -3.58
N ILE A 232 -6.17 -1.56 -3.89
CA ILE A 232 -5.22 -0.45 -3.76
C ILE A 232 -5.70 0.72 -4.61
N SER A 233 -5.93 0.49 -5.91
CA SER A 233 -6.40 1.55 -6.81
C SER A 233 -7.81 2.03 -6.46
N GLY A 234 -8.70 1.13 -6.03
CA GLY A 234 -10.07 1.46 -5.65
C GLY A 234 -10.18 2.36 -4.41
N LEU A 235 -9.26 2.23 -3.47
CA LEU A 235 -9.19 3.06 -2.27
C LEU A 235 -8.54 4.43 -2.52
N SER A 236 -7.88 4.64 -3.65
CA SER A 236 -7.05 5.82 -3.92
C SER A 236 -7.69 6.74 -4.93
N ASP A 237 -7.37 8.02 -4.86
CA ASP A 237 -7.78 9.06 -5.81
C ASP A 237 -6.71 9.29 -6.88
N ALA A 238 -5.43 9.10 -6.51
CA ALA A 238 -4.29 9.16 -7.42
C ALA A 238 -3.32 8.01 -7.17
N ILE A 239 -2.62 7.59 -8.23
CA ILE A 239 -1.62 6.53 -8.20
C ILE A 239 -0.27 7.09 -8.63
N LEU A 240 0.72 7.04 -7.75
CA LEU A 240 2.11 7.39 -8.05
C LEU A 240 2.89 6.12 -8.40
N VAL A 241 3.37 6.06 -9.63
CA VAL A 241 4.20 4.96 -10.13
C VAL A 241 5.66 5.38 -10.08
N MET A 242 6.40 4.87 -9.10
CA MET A 242 7.78 5.30 -8.88
C MET A 242 8.77 4.60 -9.82
N GLU A 243 8.64 3.31 -10.03
CA GLU A 243 9.43 2.56 -11.00
C GLU A 243 8.63 1.39 -11.56
N ALA A 244 8.73 1.17 -12.86
CA ALA A 244 8.13 0.03 -13.54
C ALA A 244 8.95 -0.41 -14.76
N ARG A 245 9.21 -1.70 -14.88
CA ARG A 245 9.76 -2.27 -16.13
C ARG A 245 8.66 -2.38 -17.19
N GLU A 246 9.04 -2.58 -18.44
CA GLU A 246 8.13 -2.79 -19.58
C GLU A 246 7.05 -3.85 -19.28
N ARG A 247 7.45 -4.96 -18.64
CA ARG A 247 6.53 -6.03 -18.20
C ARG A 247 6.58 -6.14 -16.70
N SER A 248 5.71 -5.42 -16.03
CA SER A 248 5.69 -5.30 -14.57
C SER A 248 4.29 -5.56 -14.01
N GLY A 249 4.23 -6.22 -12.85
CA GLY A 249 2.99 -6.32 -12.08
C GLY A 249 2.42 -4.95 -11.65
N THR A 250 3.26 -3.92 -11.59
CA THR A 250 2.86 -2.53 -11.33
C THR A 250 1.91 -2.02 -12.41
N LEU A 251 2.16 -2.35 -13.69
CA LEU A 251 1.30 -1.94 -14.80
C LEU A 251 -0.10 -2.59 -14.75
N ILE A 252 -0.23 -3.76 -14.11
CA ILE A 252 -1.55 -4.37 -13.85
C ILE A 252 -2.37 -3.46 -12.94
N THR A 253 -1.75 -2.90 -11.90
CA THR A 253 -2.42 -1.96 -10.99
C THR A 253 -2.79 -0.66 -11.70
N VAL A 254 -1.90 -0.16 -12.57
CA VAL A 254 -2.17 1.03 -13.39
C VAL A 254 -3.38 0.83 -14.29
N ASN A 255 -3.48 -0.31 -15.00
CA ASN A 255 -4.64 -0.60 -15.85
C ASN A 255 -5.94 -0.65 -15.04
N MET A 256 -5.91 -1.30 -13.87
CA MET A 256 -7.06 -1.31 -12.96
C MET A 256 -7.45 0.09 -12.49
N ALA A 257 -6.46 0.94 -12.21
CA ALA A 257 -6.68 2.32 -11.80
C ALA A 257 -7.31 3.17 -12.92
N LEU A 258 -6.85 3.00 -14.16
CA LEU A 258 -7.45 3.65 -15.34
C LEU A 258 -8.90 3.21 -15.56
N ASP A 259 -9.19 1.91 -15.45
CA ASP A 259 -10.55 1.37 -15.53
C ASP A 259 -11.46 1.92 -14.41
N GLN A 260 -10.88 2.35 -13.30
CA GLN A 260 -11.57 2.95 -12.14
C GLN A 260 -11.60 4.48 -12.19
N GLY A 261 -11.08 5.10 -13.27
CA GLY A 261 -11.03 6.56 -13.42
C GLY A 261 -10.09 7.27 -12.44
N ARG A 262 -9.00 6.61 -12.03
CA ARG A 262 -8.00 7.19 -11.13
C ARG A 262 -6.92 7.89 -11.93
N ASP A 263 -6.39 9.00 -11.38
CA ASP A 263 -5.28 9.69 -12.01
C ASP A 263 -3.97 8.93 -11.83
N ILE A 264 -3.19 8.92 -12.90
CA ILE A 264 -1.88 8.26 -12.92
C ILE A 264 -0.79 9.31 -13.01
N TYR A 265 0.12 9.24 -12.07
CA TYR A 265 1.36 10.00 -12.05
C TYR A 265 2.54 9.02 -12.15
N ALA A 266 3.55 9.37 -12.91
CA ALA A 266 4.69 8.50 -13.11
C ALA A 266 6.01 9.26 -12.93
N LEU A 267 6.95 8.65 -12.20
CA LEU A 267 8.26 9.22 -11.98
C LEU A 267 9.09 9.09 -13.26
N PRO A 268 9.51 10.20 -13.89
CA PRO A 268 10.39 10.16 -15.06
C PRO A 268 11.77 9.63 -14.67
N GLY A 269 12.42 8.94 -15.58
CA GLY A 269 13.77 8.46 -15.38
C GLY A 269 14.56 8.35 -16.68
N ARG A 270 15.80 7.89 -16.58
CA ARG A 270 16.70 7.80 -17.74
C ARG A 270 16.16 6.77 -18.75
N THR A 271 16.29 7.06 -20.03
CA THR A 271 15.82 6.15 -21.10
C THR A 271 16.62 4.85 -21.17
N CYS A 272 17.85 4.83 -20.65
CA CYS A 272 18.68 3.62 -20.56
C CYS A 272 18.35 2.73 -19.34
N ASP A 273 17.57 3.22 -18.37
CA ASP A 273 17.26 2.48 -17.16
C ASP A 273 16.00 1.65 -17.36
N SER A 274 16.14 0.34 -17.27
CA SER A 274 15.03 -0.61 -17.46
C SER A 274 13.89 -0.45 -16.46
N LEU A 275 14.15 0.08 -15.26
CA LEU A 275 13.15 0.36 -14.24
C LEU A 275 12.34 1.64 -14.52
N SER A 276 12.88 2.56 -15.33
CA SER A 276 12.20 3.78 -15.74
C SER A 276 11.35 3.59 -17.01
N TYR A 277 11.57 2.51 -17.75
CA TYR A 277 10.92 2.30 -19.04
C TYR A 277 9.39 2.35 -18.96
N GLY A 278 8.80 1.62 -18.03
CA GLY A 278 7.35 1.60 -17.84
C GLY A 278 6.78 2.96 -17.44
N CYS A 279 7.46 3.69 -16.54
CA CYS A 279 7.06 5.05 -16.15
C CYS A 279 7.14 6.03 -17.33
N ASN A 280 8.22 6.01 -18.11
CA ASN A 280 8.36 6.85 -19.29
C ASN A 280 7.30 6.53 -20.36
N MET A 281 6.91 5.26 -20.51
CA MET A 281 5.80 4.86 -21.40
C MET A 281 4.45 5.37 -20.89
N LEU A 282 4.19 5.28 -19.59
CA LEU A 282 2.97 5.85 -18.99
C LEU A 282 2.88 7.37 -19.24
N ILE A 283 3.98 8.11 -19.07
CA ILE A 283 4.04 9.54 -19.36
C ILE A 283 3.74 9.79 -20.85
N ARG A 284 4.33 9.03 -21.74
CA ARG A 284 4.04 9.12 -23.20
C ARG A 284 2.57 8.85 -23.50
N GLU A 285 1.89 7.99 -22.73
CA GLU A 285 0.47 7.62 -22.88
C GLU A 285 -0.46 8.60 -22.17
N GLY A 286 0.06 9.63 -21.50
CA GLY A 286 -0.73 10.69 -20.89
C GLY A 286 -0.73 10.74 -19.37
N ALA A 287 0.04 9.88 -18.70
CA ALA A 287 0.23 10.03 -17.26
C ALA A 287 1.01 11.32 -16.94
N THR A 288 0.64 11.98 -15.86
CA THR A 288 1.32 13.21 -15.43
C THR A 288 2.71 12.88 -14.86
N PRO A 289 3.78 13.54 -15.32
CA PRO A 289 5.10 13.31 -14.77
C PRO A 289 5.23 13.87 -13.35
N LEU A 290 5.85 13.11 -12.47
CA LEU A 290 6.21 13.55 -11.12
C LEU A 290 7.51 14.37 -11.20
N ILE A 291 7.42 15.68 -10.98
CA ILE A 291 8.56 16.60 -11.06
C ILE A 291 9.20 16.79 -9.69
N THR A 292 8.44 17.32 -8.72
CA THR A 292 8.84 17.39 -7.31
C THR A 292 7.69 16.98 -6.39
N PRO A 293 7.97 16.50 -5.17
CA PRO A 293 6.93 16.16 -4.19
C PRO A 293 6.00 17.35 -3.87
N GLU A 294 6.59 18.56 -3.76
CA GLU A 294 5.87 19.77 -3.41
C GLU A 294 4.90 20.18 -4.53
N LEU A 295 5.36 20.14 -5.79
CA LEU A 295 4.51 20.48 -6.94
C LEU A 295 3.33 19.52 -7.06
N PHE A 296 3.60 18.20 -6.95
CA PHE A 296 2.55 17.20 -6.93
C PHE A 296 1.52 17.47 -5.82
N LEU A 297 2.01 17.75 -4.61
CA LEU A 297 1.15 18.00 -3.46
C LEU A 297 0.27 19.24 -3.67
N ASP A 298 0.83 20.34 -4.20
CA ASP A 298 0.06 21.57 -4.46
C ASP A 298 -1.07 21.32 -5.46
N GLU A 299 -0.76 20.72 -6.59
CA GLU A 299 -1.75 20.37 -7.62
C GLU A 299 -2.83 19.40 -7.08
N PHE A 300 -2.41 18.43 -6.27
CA PHE A 300 -3.31 17.45 -5.67
C PHE A 300 -4.25 18.08 -4.64
N LEU A 301 -3.72 18.93 -3.74
CA LEU A 301 -4.53 19.62 -2.73
C LEU A 301 -5.49 20.63 -3.37
N GLU A 302 -5.04 21.39 -4.39
CA GLU A 302 -5.89 22.34 -5.13
C GLU A 302 -7.11 21.64 -5.73
N ARG A 303 -6.91 20.46 -6.33
CA ARG A 303 -8.00 19.66 -6.91
C ARG A 303 -9.11 19.29 -5.89
N PHE A 304 -8.75 19.09 -4.63
CA PHE A 304 -9.68 18.74 -3.55
C PHE A 304 -10.08 19.95 -2.69
N ASN A 305 -9.69 21.18 -3.09
CA ASN A 305 -9.90 22.41 -2.32
C ASN A 305 -9.37 22.32 -0.89
N LEU A 306 -8.22 21.69 -0.71
CA LEU A 306 -7.51 21.55 0.56
C LEU A 306 -6.33 22.51 0.60
N ALA A 307 -5.98 23.01 1.80
CA ALA A 307 -4.78 23.78 2.03
C ALA A 307 -3.64 22.87 2.55
N ARG A 308 -2.40 23.27 2.31
CA ARG A 308 -1.25 22.65 2.99
C ARG A 308 -1.38 22.83 4.50
N CYS A 309 -0.89 21.85 5.25
CA CYS A 309 -0.64 22.04 6.67
C CYS A 309 0.45 23.11 6.82
N ASP A 310 0.20 24.16 7.61
CA ASP A 310 1.19 25.21 7.86
C ASP A 310 2.45 24.60 8.45
N LYS A 311 3.57 24.86 7.79
CA LYS A 311 4.92 24.40 8.24
C LYS A 311 5.40 25.18 9.47
N ASP A 312 4.51 25.80 10.26
CA ASP A 312 4.89 26.59 11.42
C ASP A 312 5.04 25.70 12.65
N THR A 313 6.27 25.47 13.01
CA THR A 313 6.96 25.53 14.31
C THR A 313 8.10 24.54 14.50
N GLU A 314 8.28 23.46 13.74
CA GLU A 314 9.34 22.48 14.01
C GLU A 314 10.53 22.50 13.02
N GLU A 315 10.32 22.89 11.75
CA GLU A 315 11.42 22.91 10.77
C GLU A 315 12.35 24.12 10.91
N THR A 316 11.84 25.27 11.38
CA THR A 316 12.70 26.44 11.64
C THR A 316 13.72 26.16 12.74
N ASN A 317 13.44 25.25 13.68
CA ASN A 317 14.37 24.84 14.71
C ASN A 317 15.35 23.73 14.28
N ARG A 318 14.98 22.86 13.34
CA ARG A 318 15.89 21.78 12.88
C ARG A 318 16.86 22.25 11.80
N GLN A 319 16.42 23.05 10.83
CA GLN A 319 17.32 23.63 9.81
C GLN A 319 18.26 24.68 10.40
N SER A 320 17.85 25.45 11.41
CA SER A 320 18.73 26.37 12.12
C SER A 320 19.79 25.67 12.97
N HIS A 321 19.50 24.48 13.49
CA HIS A 321 20.48 23.71 14.27
C HIS A 321 21.45 22.92 13.40
N ALA A 322 21.01 22.34 12.26
CA ALA A 322 21.91 21.62 11.36
C ALA A 322 22.86 22.54 10.61
N SER A 323 22.42 23.74 10.20
CA SER A 323 23.25 24.71 9.49
C SER A 323 24.25 25.46 10.38
N GLN A 324 24.04 25.48 11.68
CA GLN A 324 24.96 26.15 12.65
C GLN A 324 26.25 25.38 12.91
N PHE A 325 26.34 24.10 12.53
CA PHE A 325 27.52 23.25 12.79
C PHE A 325 28.32 22.87 11.55
N LEU A 326 27.97 23.42 10.36
CA LEU A 326 28.73 23.18 9.14
C LEU A 326 29.85 24.20 8.96
N THR A 327 31.07 23.74 8.66
CA THR A 327 32.17 24.59 8.23
C THR A 327 31.88 25.24 6.87
N ALA A 328 32.64 26.28 6.50
CA ALA A 328 32.48 26.91 5.19
C ALA A 328 32.68 25.91 4.04
N ASP A 329 33.65 25.01 4.17
CA ASP A 329 33.98 23.98 3.17
C ASP A 329 32.89 22.90 3.11
N GLU A 330 32.32 22.48 4.23
CA GLU A 330 31.20 21.55 4.25
C GLU A 330 29.95 22.12 3.57
N ARG A 331 29.65 23.42 3.77
CA ARG A 331 28.55 24.11 3.07
C ARG A 331 28.77 24.15 1.57
N LEU A 332 30.00 24.39 1.11
CA LEU A 332 30.36 24.38 -0.31
C LEU A 332 30.14 22.97 -0.90
N VAL A 333 30.59 21.92 -0.24
CA VAL A 333 30.37 20.53 -0.68
C VAL A 333 28.87 20.21 -0.73
N MET A 334 28.11 20.57 0.31
CA MET A 334 26.65 20.37 0.34
C MET A 334 25.94 21.12 -0.81
N SER A 335 26.44 22.28 -1.23
CA SER A 335 25.84 23.08 -2.31
C SER A 335 25.98 22.47 -3.71
N VAL A 336 26.88 21.49 -3.90
CA VAL A 336 27.14 20.84 -5.19
C VAL A 336 26.72 19.37 -5.20
N LEU A 337 26.44 18.82 -4.03
CA LEU A 337 25.85 17.49 -3.90
C LEU A 337 24.33 17.60 -4.03
N ASP A 338 23.77 16.63 -4.69
CA ASP A 338 22.34 16.38 -4.77
C ASP A 338 22.10 14.88 -4.52
N PHE A 339 20.93 14.42 -4.84
CA PHE A 339 20.52 13.03 -4.67
C PHE A 339 21.09 12.07 -5.72
N ILE A 340 21.78 12.58 -6.71
CA ILE A 340 22.47 11.77 -7.73
C ILE A 340 23.89 11.53 -7.23
N PRO A 341 24.31 10.27 -7.07
CA PRO A 341 25.67 9.97 -6.64
C PRO A 341 26.66 10.59 -7.62
N LYS A 342 27.55 11.45 -7.10
CA LYS A 342 28.62 12.12 -7.86
C LYS A 342 29.98 11.59 -7.45
N SER A 343 30.82 11.35 -8.42
CA SER A 343 32.22 10.99 -8.19
C SER A 343 33.01 12.18 -7.60
N ILE A 344 34.11 11.87 -6.93
CA ILE A 344 35.02 12.90 -6.41
C ILE A 344 35.43 13.89 -7.49
N SER A 345 35.67 13.41 -8.72
CA SER A 345 36.07 14.26 -9.88
C SER A 345 34.95 15.22 -10.28
N GLU A 346 33.70 14.78 -10.33
CA GLU A 346 32.53 15.62 -10.64
C GLU A 346 32.32 16.68 -9.56
N ILE A 347 32.43 16.30 -8.29
CA ILE A 347 32.33 17.23 -7.14
C ILE A 347 33.44 18.26 -7.24
N TYR A 348 34.67 17.81 -7.47
CA TYR A 348 35.84 18.71 -7.59
C TYR A 348 35.66 19.70 -8.72
N CYS A 349 35.28 19.24 -9.92
CA CYS A 349 35.01 20.12 -11.07
C CYS A 349 33.93 21.18 -10.76
N SER A 350 32.90 20.82 -10.03
CA SER A 350 31.80 21.71 -9.63
C SER A 350 32.20 22.73 -8.56
N LEU A 351 33.32 22.50 -7.88
CA LEU A 351 33.89 23.38 -6.85
C LEU A 351 35.06 24.25 -7.34
N THR A 352 35.64 23.96 -8.50
CA THR A 352 36.89 24.59 -8.99
C THR A 352 36.81 26.11 -9.05
N ASP A 353 35.63 26.66 -9.38
CA ASP A 353 35.39 28.11 -9.44
C ASP A 353 35.03 28.72 -8.08
N LYS A 354 34.81 27.93 -7.03
CA LYS A 354 34.30 28.36 -5.73
C LYS A 354 35.29 28.21 -4.59
N THR A 355 36.35 27.42 -4.78
CA THR A 355 37.36 27.17 -3.72
C THR A 355 38.69 26.74 -4.31
N SER A 356 39.77 27.00 -3.57
CA SER A 356 41.12 26.52 -3.87
C SER A 356 41.45 25.17 -3.24
N MET A 357 40.45 24.39 -2.86
CA MET A 357 40.62 23.10 -2.22
C MET A 357 41.29 22.10 -3.15
N SER A 358 42.28 21.36 -2.65
CA SER A 358 42.93 20.29 -3.40
C SER A 358 42.08 18.98 -3.37
N ILE A 359 42.26 18.09 -4.37
CA ILE A 359 41.57 16.79 -4.40
C ILE A 359 41.80 15.98 -3.12
N PRO A 360 43.04 15.88 -2.57
CA PRO A 360 43.26 15.18 -1.30
C PRO A 360 42.48 15.79 -0.12
N SER A 361 42.40 17.12 -0.04
CA SER A 361 41.62 17.81 1.00
C SER A 361 40.12 17.58 0.84
N LEU A 362 39.62 17.57 -0.40
CA LEU A 362 38.22 17.22 -0.70
C LEU A 362 37.89 15.78 -0.29
N MET A 363 38.77 14.82 -0.59
CA MET A 363 38.60 13.41 -0.19
C MET A 363 38.53 13.27 1.34
N GLN A 364 39.41 13.94 2.06
CA GLN A 364 39.42 13.94 3.52
C GLN A 364 38.12 14.54 4.08
N LEU A 365 37.64 15.63 3.51
CA LEU A 365 36.39 16.28 3.91
C LEU A 365 35.17 15.38 3.63
N LEU A 366 35.07 14.79 2.45
CA LEU A 366 33.99 13.87 2.08
C LEU A 366 33.96 12.64 2.99
N THR A 367 35.13 12.06 3.31
CA THR A 367 35.25 10.96 4.26
C THR A 367 34.76 11.38 5.65
N HIS A 368 35.17 12.54 6.14
CA HIS A 368 34.75 13.07 7.43
C HIS A 368 33.24 13.32 7.49
N MET A 369 32.67 13.95 6.44
CA MET A 369 31.23 14.20 6.34
C MET A 369 30.41 12.88 6.27
N THR A 370 30.96 11.84 5.63
CA THR A 370 30.34 10.51 5.58
C THR A 370 30.35 9.86 6.96
N MET A 371 31.46 9.96 7.72
CA MET A 371 31.55 9.46 9.09
C MET A 371 30.59 10.19 10.05
N GLN A 372 30.30 11.44 9.78
CA GLN A 372 29.34 12.26 10.54
C GLN A 372 27.89 12.06 10.07
N HIS A 373 27.63 11.15 9.14
CA HIS A 373 26.31 10.89 8.52
C HIS A 373 25.69 12.13 7.84
N LYS A 374 26.50 13.15 7.47
CA LYS A 374 26.04 14.33 6.73
C LYS A 374 25.82 14.08 5.24
N ILE A 375 26.53 13.10 4.69
CA ILE A 375 26.42 12.63 3.30
C ILE A 375 26.54 11.11 3.26
N LYS A 376 26.11 10.49 2.18
CA LYS A 376 26.26 9.06 1.93
C LYS A 376 27.29 8.77 0.85
N CYS A 377 27.93 7.61 0.94
CA CYS A 377 28.86 7.12 -0.06
C CYS A 377 28.38 5.77 -0.59
N ILE A 378 28.37 5.61 -1.93
CA ILE A 378 28.12 4.34 -2.61
C ILE A 378 29.43 3.92 -3.33
N ASP A 379 29.76 2.65 -3.29
CA ASP A 379 30.91 2.04 -3.97
C ASP A 379 32.27 2.67 -3.63
N GLY A 380 32.37 3.33 -2.47
CA GLY A 380 33.59 3.94 -1.96
C GLY A 380 34.07 5.21 -2.68
N ASN A 381 33.39 5.64 -3.78
CA ASN A 381 33.84 6.76 -4.61
C ASN A 381 32.73 7.73 -5.05
N ASN A 382 31.45 7.39 -4.83
CA ASN A 382 30.33 8.22 -5.24
C ASN A 382 29.58 8.73 -4.01
N TYR A 383 29.40 10.03 -3.92
CA TYR A 383 28.80 10.72 -2.76
C TYR A 383 27.49 11.41 -3.15
N TYR A 384 26.53 11.42 -2.23
CA TYR A 384 25.22 12.05 -2.43
C TYR A 384 24.60 12.48 -1.10
N LEU A 385 23.59 13.38 -1.18
CA LEU A 385 22.79 13.78 -0.03
C LEU A 385 21.68 12.75 0.21
N GLU A 386 21.51 12.34 1.47
CA GLU A 386 20.28 11.64 1.90
C GLU A 386 19.41 12.69 2.59
N ASN A 387 18.18 12.88 2.14
CA ASN A 387 17.21 13.68 2.90
C ASN A 387 16.80 12.88 4.13
N ASP A 388 17.05 13.44 5.30
CA ASP A 388 16.52 12.96 6.57
C ASP A 388 14.99 12.99 6.63
#